data_d3c27174ee90d20b7b2f6f6943ff1238
#
_entry.id   d3c27174ee90d20b7b2f6f6943ff1238
#
_cell.length_a   1.000
_cell.length_b   1.000
_cell.length_c   1.000
_cell.angle_alpha   90.00
_cell.angle_beta   90.00
_cell.angle_gamma   90.00
#
_symmetry.space_group_name_H-M   'P 1'
#
loop_
_entity.id
_entity.type
_entity.pdbx_description
1 polymer ?
#
loop_
_entity_poly.entity_id
_entity_poly.type
_entity_poly.pdbx_seq_one_letter_code
_entity_poly.pdbx_strand_id
1 'polypeptide(L)'
;MFSKSARSLISLSLLIITSSISIPSSNAATGYRYWGYFQAQGGATSWTAAMTGPSVEVKDGDVEGWTFVFSNNDIPAIAPMMDPDFATLCDGIPETAGKVRVGLVVDFGDANIAPAGETPMEFFSDCVVVPTGSVGLDVLKSALDVRAGDSGLICGIAGYPAQECGAEIEAPTAQEAVTTSAPIEDAQQASRSTPLLMAVLAAMLLVGFIFNRRRNR
;
A
#
# COMPACT_ATOMS: atom_id res chain seq x y z
N MET A 1 37.55 32.39 -69.09
CA MET A 1 36.97 31.08 -69.40
C MET A 1 36.69 30.33 -68.09
N PHE A 2 35.57 29.83 -68.00
CA PHE A 2 34.83 29.36 -66.84
C PHE A 2 35.50 28.26 -66.08
N SER A 3 35.52 28.36 -64.72
CA SER A 3 35.47 27.17 -63.88
C SER A 3 34.41 27.40 -62.82
N LYS A 4 33.36 26.64 -62.98
CA LYS A 4 32.16 26.65 -62.16
C LYS A 4 32.45 25.97 -60.83
N SER A 5 32.20 26.70 -59.77
CA SER A 5 31.93 26.31 -58.43
C SER A 5 31.33 24.90 -58.28
N ALA A 6 32.06 24.06 -57.68
CA ALA A 6 31.48 22.89 -56.99
C ALA A 6 30.92 23.37 -55.67
N ARG A 7 29.65 23.74 -55.67
CA ARG A 7 28.84 23.87 -54.41
C ARG A 7 28.60 22.46 -53.93
N SER A 8 29.53 21.96 -53.14
CA SER A 8 29.32 20.76 -52.39
C SER A 8 28.22 21.04 -51.37
N LEU A 9 27.07 20.52 -51.69
CA LEU A 9 25.94 20.43 -50.77
C LEU A 9 26.36 19.54 -49.60
N ILE A 10 26.81 20.16 -48.53
CA ILE A 10 26.89 19.50 -47.23
C ILE A 10 25.46 19.35 -46.81
N SER A 11 24.85 18.25 -47.19
CA SER A 11 23.63 17.76 -46.55
C SER A 11 23.98 17.46 -45.12
N LEU A 12 23.72 18.46 -44.28
CA LEU A 12 23.69 18.29 -42.82
C LEU A 12 22.50 17.38 -42.53
N SER A 13 22.74 16.09 -42.62
CA SER A 13 21.82 15.09 -42.08
C SER A 13 21.82 15.29 -40.57
N LEU A 14 20.94 16.15 -40.11
CA LEU A 14 20.57 16.28 -38.71
C LEU A 14 19.86 14.98 -38.36
N LEU A 15 20.65 13.97 -37.98
CA LEU A 15 20.16 12.73 -37.44
C LEU A 15 19.53 13.10 -36.08
N ILE A 16 18.25 13.41 -36.10
CA ILE A 16 17.44 13.56 -34.89
C ILE A 16 17.35 12.14 -34.32
N ILE A 17 18.28 11.82 -33.44
CA ILE A 17 18.16 10.66 -32.56
C ILE A 17 17.02 10.98 -31.61
N THR A 18 15.82 10.66 -32.03
CA THR A 18 14.66 10.57 -31.12
C THR A 18 14.97 9.40 -30.20
N SER A 19 15.67 9.67 -29.11
CA SER A 19 15.75 8.76 -28.00
C SER A 19 14.32 8.57 -27.52
N SER A 20 13.71 7.46 -27.96
CA SER A 20 12.46 6.98 -27.38
C SER A 20 12.78 6.68 -25.94
N ILE A 21 12.47 7.63 -25.06
CA ILE A 21 12.45 7.41 -23.63
C ILE A 21 11.27 6.45 -23.44
N SER A 22 11.56 5.15 -23.42
CA SER A 22 10.64 4.15 -22.93
C SER A 22 10.45 4.47 -21.46
N ILE A 23 9.38 5.19 -21.14
CA ILE A 23 8.90 5.29 -19.77
C ILE A 23 8.49 3.87 -19.41
N PRO A 24 9.16 3.19 -18.45
CA PRO A 24 8.67 1.91 -17.98
C PRO A 24 7.23 2.16 -17.53
N SER A 25 6.28 1.46 -18.12
CA SER A 25 4.93 1.39 -17.59
C SER A 25 5.10 0.74 -16.21
N SER A 26 4.99 1.52 -15.16
CA SER A 26 4.83 0.99 -13.82
C SER A 26 3.50 0.26 -13.86
N ASN A 27 3.53 -1.06 -14.02
CA ASN A 27 2.35 -1.84 -13.72
C ASN A 27 2.13 -1.66 -12.23
N ALA A 28 1.06 -0.98 -11.85
CA ALA A 28 0.67 -0.91 -10.46
C ALA A 28 0.55 -2.34 -9.92
N ALA A 29 1.14 -2.58 -8.76
CA ALA A 29 1.06 -3.89 -8.13
C ALA A 29 -0.41 -4.22 -7.86
N THR A 30 -0.88 -5.40 -8.23
CA THR A 30 -2.23 -5.85 -7.89
C THR A 30 -2.26 -6.55 -6.54
N GLY A 31 -3.42 -6.58 -5.92
CA GLY A 31 -3.67 -7.24 -4.65
C GLY A 31 -5.16 -7.30 -4.36
N TYR A 32 -5.50 -7.57 -3.12
CA TYR A 32 -6.90 -7.74 -2.72
C TYR A 32 -7.29 -6.70 -1.68
N ARG A 33 -8.50 -6.18 -1.80
CA ARG A 33 -9.15 -5.45 -0.71
C ARG A 33 -10.15 -6.36 -0.01
N TYR A 34 -10.08 -6.36 1.31
CA TYR A 34 -10.85 -7.28 2.14
C TYR A 34 -10.87 -6.83 3.60
N TRP A 35 -11.64 -7.51 4.43
CA TRP A 35 -11.62 -7.32 5.88
C TRP A 35 -10.44 -8.06 6.50
N GLY A 36 -9.38 -7.33 6.85
CA GLY A 36 -8.26 -7.82 7.65
C GLY A 36 -8.66 -7.97 9.11
N TYR A 37 -8.17 -9.03 9.75
CA TYR A 37 -8.45 -9.33 11.14
C TYR A 37 -7.20 -9.26 11.99
N PHE A 38 -7.32 -8.57 13.11
CA PHE A 38 -6.23 -8.28 14.04
C PHE A 38 -6.67 -8.56 15.48
N GLN A 39 -5.71 -8.85 16.33
CA GLN A 39 -5.95 -9.15 17.73
C GLN A 39 -4.93 -8.45 18.63
N ALA A 40 -5.36 -8.03 19.80
CA ALA A 40 -4.52 -7.63 20.93
C ALA A 40 -4.98 -8.37 22.16
N GLN A 41 -4.22 -9.36 22.59
CA GLN A 41 -4.60 -10.29 23.64
C GLN A 41 -4.02 -9.84 24.99
N GLY A 42 -4.79 -10.04 26.05
CA GLY A 42 -4.32 -9.89 27.42
C GLY A 42 -3.83 -8.50 27.79
N GLY A 43 -4.46 -7.45 27.26
CA GLY A 43 -4.09 -6.05 27.51
C GLY A 43 -2.88 -5.58 26.71
N ALA A 44 -2.54 -6.26 25.59
CA ALA A 44 -1.54 -5.77 24.65
C ALA A 44 -1.96 -4.40 24.09
N THR A 45 -0.99 -3.52 23.90
CA THR A 45 -1.19 -2.15 23.38
C THR A 45 -0.86 -2.00 21.90
N SER A 46 -0.66 -3.12 21.20
CA SER A 46 -0.38 -3.14 19.78
C SER A 46 -1.11 -4.30 19.11
N TRP A 47 -1.48 -4.07 17.85
CA TRP A 47 -2.15 -5.06 17.03
C TRP A 47 -1.20 -6.15 16.54
N THR A 48 -1.71 -7.37 16.50
CA THR A 48 -1.09 -8.51 15.81
C THR A 48 -2.05 -8.99 14.72
N ALA A 49 -1.55 -9.08 13.48
CA ALA A 49 -2.35 -9.64 12.40
C ALA A 49 -2.68 -11.11 12.71
N ALA A 50 -3.94 -11.46 12.66
CA ALA A 50 -4.37 -12.83 12.94
C ALA A 50 -3.99 -13.74 11.75
N MET A 51 -3.29 -14.82 12.05
CA MET A 51 -2.88 -15.83 11.06
C MET A 51 -3.98 -16.87 10.79
N THR A 52 -5.03 -16.85 11.60
CA THR A 52 -6.21 -17.71 11.48
C THR A 52 -7.45 -16.85 11.44
N GLY A 53 -8.57 -17.40 10.98
CA GLY A 53 -9.85 -16.70 11.04
C GLY A 53 -10.29 -16.43 12.50
N PRO A 54 -11.39 -15.70 12.70
CA PRO A 54 -11.87 -15.26 14.02
C PRO A 54 -12.54 -16.39 14.82
N SER A 55 -11.89 -17.56 14.83
CA SER A 55 -12.34 -18.80 15.50
C SER A 55 -11.58 -19.09 16.79
N VAL A 56 -10.69 -18.20 17.20
CA VAL A 56 -9.95 -18.33 18.46
C VAL A 56 -10.83 -17.84 19.59
N GLU A 57 -10.85 -18.57 20.71
CA GLU A 57 -11.59 -18.19 21.92
C GLU A 57 -11.01 -16.88 22.48
N VAL A 58 -11.92 -15.93 22.77
CA VAL A 58 -11.57 -14.64 23.37
C VAL A 58 -11.63 -14.71 24.90
N LYS A 59 -10.83 -13.87 25.54
CA LYS A 59 -10.77 -13.74 27.01
C LYS A 59 -11.09 -12.32 27.45
N ASP A 60 -11.41 -12.18 28.72
CA ASP A 60 -11.57 -10.85 29.31
C ASP A 60 -10.26 -10.07 29.20
N GLY A 61 -10.33 -8.87 28.65
CA GLY A 61 -9.15 -8.05 28.42
C GLY A 61 -8.58 -8.09 26.98
N ASP A 62 -9.12 -8.96 26.12
CA ASP A 62 -8.74 -9.00 24.71
C ASP A 62 -9.40 -7.84 23.92
N VAL A 63 -8.77 -7.46 22.80
CA VAL A 63 -9.34 -6.53 21.84
C VAL A 63 -9.29 -7.15 20.45
N GLU A 64 -10.44 -7.17 19.78
CA GLU A 64 -10.62 -7.67 18.41
C GLU A 64 -10.67 -6.49 17.45
N GLY A 65 -9.86 -6.55 16.40
CA GLY A 65 -9.71 -5.48 15.42
C GLY A 65 -10.05 -5.94 14.00
N TRP A 66 -10.81 -5.14 13.29
CA TRP A 66 -11.16 -5.35 11.89
C TRP A 66 -10.83 -4.10 11.09
N THR A 67 -10.16 -4.27 9.94
CA THR A 67 -9.88 -3.15 9.05
C THR A 67 -10.20 -3.54 7.62
N PHE A 68 -10.94 -2.70 6.89
CA PHE A 68 -11.08 -2.87 5.45
C PHE A 68 -9.79 -2.37 4.78
N VAL A 69 -9.01 -3.30 4.24
CA VAL A 69 -7.64 -3.04 3.77
C VAL A 69 -7.38 -3.55 2.38
N PHE A 70 -6.34 -3.01 1.77
CA PHE A 70 -5.62 -3.62 0.65
C PHE A 70 -4.39 -4.36 1.17
N SER A 71 -4.08 -5.52 0.59
CA SER A 71 -2.77 -6.14 0.74
C SER A 71 -2.42 -7.02 -0.46
N ASN A 72 -1.13 -7.32 -0.60
CA ASN A 72 -0.56 -8.30 -1.50
C ASN A 72 0.70 -8.93 -0.87
N ASN A 73 1.52 -9.62 -1.66
CA ASN A 73 2.73 -10.26 -1.14
C ASN A 73 3.79 -9.28 -0.62
N ASP A 74 3.80 -8.06 -1.14
CA ASP A 74 4.80 -7.03 -0.87
C ASP A 74 4.26 -5.95 0.09
N ILE A 75 2.94 -5.77 0.11
CA ILE A 75 2.24 -4.75 0.89
C ILE A 75 1.38 -5.46 1.95
N PRO A 76 1.77 -5.43 3.22
CA PRO A 76 1.00 -6.05 4.29
C PRO A 76 -0.30 -5.31 4.57
N ALA A 77 -1.27 -6.04 5.13
CA ALA A 77 -2.49 -5.43 5.66
C ALA A 77 -2.16 -4.43 6.79
N ILE A 78 -2.85 -3.31 6.79
CA ILE A 78 -2.70 -2.27 7.82
C ILE A 78 -3.72 -2.55 8.94
N ALA A 79 -3.25 -2.52 10.18
CA ALA A 79 -4.09 -2.65 11.35
C ALA A 79 -5.04 -1.44 11.52
N PRO A 80 -6.10 -1.57 12.33
CA PRO A 80 -6.94 -0.43 12.69
C PRO A 80 -6.11 0.76 13.20
N MET A 81 -6.49 1.98 12.81
CA MET A 81 -5.77 3.19 13.22
C MET A 81 -5.94 3.50 14.72
N MET A 82 -7.00 3.01 15.33
CA MET A 82 -7.20 3.12 16.79
C MET A 82 -6.34 2.07 17.49
N ASP A 83 -5.65 2.48 18.56
CA ASP A 83 -4.91 1.57 19.41
C ASP A 83 -5.86 0.60 20.16
N PRO A 84 -5.44 -0.65 20.41
CA PRO A 84 -6.25 -1.63 21.10
C PRO A 84 -6.24 -1.42 22.63
N ASP A 85 -6.73 -0.28 23.08
CA ASP A 85 -6.78 0.06 24.51
C ASP A 85 -8.03 -0.51 25.17
N PHE A 86 -7.94 -1.74 25.67
CA PHE A 86 -9.04 -2.38 26.39
C PHE A 86 -9.54 -1.56 27.58
N ALA A 87 -8.64 -0.93 28.33
CA ALA A 87 -9.02 -0.17 29.50
C ALA A 87 -9.92 1.02 29.15
N THR A 88 -9.59 1.72 28.06
CA THR A 88 -10.41 2.81 27.52
C THR A 88 -11.70 2.29 26.90
N LEU A 89 -11.64 1.23 26.07
CA LEU A 89 -12.81 0.69 25.38
C LEU A 89 -13.85 0.14 26.35
N CYS A 90 -13.42 -0.52 27.43
CA CYS A 90 -14.30 -1.16 28.40
C CYS A 90 -14.40 -0.41 29.74
N ASP A 91 -14.06 0.88 29.78
CA ASP A 91 -14.20 1.69 30.99
C ASP A 91 -15.63 1.70 31.50
N GLY A 92 -15.79 1.49 32.79
CA GLY A 92 -17.09 1.45 33.44
C GLY A 92 -17.98 0.23 33.16
N ILE A 93 -17.52 -0.72 32.30
CA ILE A 93 -18.27 -1.96 32.03
C ILE A 93 -17.89 -3.01 33.10
N PRO A 94 -18.84 -3.45 33.95
CA PRO A 94 -18.53 -4.37 35.04
C PRO A 94 -18.30 -5.81 34.53
N GLU A 95 -17.42 -6.54 35.21
CA GLU A 95 -17.28 -7.97 35.06
C GLU A 95 -18.59 -8.68 35.41
N THR A 96 -18.94 -9.70 34.61
CA THR A 96 -20.15 -10.49 34.80
C THR A 96 -19.79 -11.98 34.80
N ALA A 97 -20.26 -12.72 35.79
CA ALA A 97 -20.00 -14.15 35.91
C ALA A 97 -20.44 -14.90 34.64
N GLY A 98 -19.56 -15.77 34.09
CA GLY A 98 -19.80 -16.54 32.87
C GLY A 98 -19.73 -15.74 31.60
N LYS A 99 -19.26 -14.49 31.65
CA LYS A 99 -19.04 -13.64 30.47
C LYS A 99 -17.63 -13.05 30.47
N VAL A 100 -17.20 -12.61 29.33
CA VAL A 100 -15.95 -11.88 29.10
C VAL A 100 -16.24 -10.56 28.40
N ARG A 101 -15.48 -9.52 28.76
CA ARG A 101 -15.51 -8.20 28.09
C ARG A 101 -14.41 -8.22 27.06
N VAL A 102 -14.73 -7.81 25.85
CA VAL A 102 -13.80 -7.75 24.73
C VAL A 102 -13.95 -6.39 24.05
N GLY A 103 -12.86 -5.67 23.91
CA GLY A 103 -12.85 -4.46 23.10
C GLY A 103 -13.05 -4.84 21.62
N LEU A 104 -13.87 -4.10 20.90
CA LEU A 104 -14.06 -4.26 19.45
C LEU A 104 -13.74 -2.95 18.75
N VAL A 105 -12.88 -3.02 17.75
CA VAL A 105 -12.53 -1.88 16.89
C VAL A 105 -12.76 -2.28 15.42
N VAL A 106 -13.55 -1.50 14.69
CA VAL A 106 -13.81 -1.71 13.27
C VAL A 106 -13.48 -0.44 12.50
N ASP A 107 -12.45 -0.54 11.66
CA ASP A 107 -11.97 0.51 10.79
C ASP A 107 -12.43 0.22 9.35
N PHE A 108 -13.26 1.08 8.80
CA PHE A 108 -13.84 0.88 7.46
C PHE A 108 -12.88 1.26 6.32
N GLY A 109 -11.63 1.58 6.64
CA GLY A 109 -10.56 1.81 5.68
C GLY A 109 -10.61 3.17 4.99
N ASP A 110 -9.72 3.34 4.05
CA ASP A 110 -9.56 4.58 3.29
C ASP A 110 -10.49 4.63 2.07
N ALA A 111 -10.96 5.83 1.73
CA ALA A 111 -11.79 6.06 0.54
C ALA A 111 -11.10 5.65 -0.78
N ASN A 112 -9.76 5.65 -0.82
CA ASN A 112 -8.99 5.24 -2.00
C ASN A 112 -9.12 3.75 -2.34
N ILE A 113 -9.52 2.93 -1.38
CA ILE A 113 -9.77 1.51 -1.58
C ILE A 113 -11.25 1.16 -1.55
N ALA A 114 -12.14 2.14 -1.40
CA ALA A 114 -13.57 1.89 -1.38
C ALA A 114 -14.06 1.31 -2.72
N PRO A 115 -15.07 0.42 -2.71
CA PRO A 115 -15.76 0.00 -3.92
C PRO A 115 -16.37 1.20 -4.65
N ALA A 116 -16.47 1.11 -5.97
CA ALA A 116 -17.03 2.17 -6.78
C ALA A 116 -18.46 2.53 -6.34
N GLY A 117 -18.69 3.78 -6.00
CA GLY A 117 -19.98 4.28 -5.54
C GLY A 117 -20.28 4.03 -4.06
N GLU A 118 -19.37 3.44 -3.31
CA GLU A 118 -19.48 3.28 -1.86
C GLU A 118 -18.56 4.27 -1.13
N THR A 119 -18.94 4.61 0.09
CA THR A 119 -18.14 5.45 0.98
C THR A 119 -17.90 4.68 2.27
N PRO A 120 -16.65 4.57 2.75
CA PRO A 120 -16.37 3.97 4.05
C PRO A 120 -17.15 4.68 5.14
N MET A 121 -17.64 3.91 6.11
CA MET A 121 -18.23 4.48 7.30
C MET A 121 -17.16 5.02 8.23
N GLU A 122 -17.60 5.81 9.21
CA GLU A 122 -16.73 6.18 10.31
C GLU A 122 -16.36 4.94 11.14
N PHE A 123 -15.33 5.09 11.90
CA PHE A 123 -14.85 4.16 12.88
C PHE A 123 -15.96 3.66 13.80
N PHE A 124 -15.96 2.37 14.11
CA PHE A 124 -16.78 1.80 15.16
C PHE A 124 -15.88 1.25 16.28
N SER A 125 -16.19 1.56 17.52
CA SER A 125 -15.52 0.94 18.67
C SER A 125 -16.50 0.78 19.82
N ASP A 126 -16.41 -0.35 20.52
CA ASP A 126 -17.30 -0.68 21.63
C ASP A 126 -16.64 -1.69 22.58
N CYS A 127 -17.21 -1.84 23.78
CA CYS A 127 -16.94 -2.96 24.65
C CYS A 127 -18.06 -4.00 24.54
N VAL A 128 -17.74 -5.13 23.98
CA VAL A 128 -18.70 -6.21 23.75
C VAL A 128 -18.61 -7.25 24.87
N VAL A 129 -19.75 -7.58 25.49
CA VAL A 129 -19.82 -8.57 26.58
C VAL A 129 -20.44 -9.86 26.06
N VAL A 130 -19.61 -10.90 25.89
CA VAL A 130 -20.02 -12.18 25.35
C VAL A 130 -19.87 -13.32 26.38
N PRO A 131 -20.56 -14.47 26.20
CA PRO A 131 -20.34 -15.64 27.04
C PRO A 131 -18.89 -16.12 27.02
N THR A 132 -18.41 -16.67 28.13
CA THR A 132 -17.10 -17.40 28.14
C THR A 132 -17.14 -18.53 27.14
N GLY A 133 -16.04 -18.70 26.36
CA GLY A 133 -15.95 -19.67 25.28
C GLY A 133 -16.38 -19.12 23.92
N SER A 134 -16.85 -17.87 23.85
CA SER A 134 -17.08 -17.17 22.56
C SER A 134 -15.79 -16.97 21.81
N VAL A 135 -15.88 -16.85 20.48
CA VAL A 135 -14.76 -16.60 19.57
C VAL A 135 -14.86 -15.19 18.99
N GLY A 136 -13.78 -14.71 18.34
CA GLY A 136 -13.74 -13.36 17.77
C GLY A 136 -14.91 -13.05 16.82
N LEU A 137 -15.40 -14.05 16.07
CA LEU A 137 -16.58 -13.90 15.21
C LEU A 137 -17.86 -13.63 16.01
N ASP A 138 -18.00 -14.24 17.19
CA ASP A 138 -19.17 -14.02 18.05
C ASP A 138 -19.17 -12.59 18.61
N VAL A 139 -17.99 -12.08 18.96
CA VAL A 139 -17.82 -10.69 19.38
C VAL A 139 -18.30 -9.75 18.28
N LEU A 140 -17.80 -9.91 17.05
CA LEU A 140 -18.19 -9.07 15.93
C LEU A 140 -19.69 -9.13 15.64
N LYS A 141 -20.27 -10.35 15.59
CA LYS A 141 -21.70 -10.56 15.32
C LYS A 141 -22.61 -10.08 16.43
N SER A 142 -22.11 -9.97 17.65
CA SER A 142 -22.90 -9.42 18.77
C SER A 142 -23.08 -7.92 18.67
N ALA A 143 -22.19 -7.23 17.96
CA ALA A 143 -22.21 -5.78 17.83
C ALA A 143 -22.72 -5.29 16.48
N LEU A 144 -22.39 -6.00 15.39
CA LEU A 144 -22.63 -5.55 14.03
C LEU A 144 -23.17 -6.67 13.13
N ASP A 145 -23.90 -6.28 12.10
CA ASP A 145 -24.30 -7.20 11.03
C ASP A 145 -23.10 -7.66 10.23
N VAL A 146 -22.98 -8.97 10.01
CA VAL A 146 -21.85 -9.59 9.30
C VAL A 146 -22.32 -10.41 8.12
N ARG A 147 -21.81 -10.10 6.94
CA ARG A 147 -21.99 -10.90 5.73
C ARG A 147 -20.72 -11.73 5.50
N ALA A 148 -20.87 -13.06 5.53
CA ALA A 148 -19.78 -13.99 5.22
C ALA A 148 -20.03 -14.66 3.86
N GLY A 149 -18.95 -15.00 3.17
CA GLY A 149 -18.96 -15.85 1.99
C GLY A 149 -18.99 -17.34 2.36
N ASP A 150 -19.16 -18.19 1.36
CA ASP A 150 -19.25 -19.66 1.53
C ASP A 150 -18.00 -20.28 2.14
N SER A 151 -16.84 -19.66 1.97
CA SER A 151 -15.55 -20.05 2.57
C SER A 151 -15.36 -19.62 4.02
N GLY A 152 -16.31 -18.86 4.59
CA GLY A 152 -16.20 -18.26 5.90
C GLY A 152 -15.42 -16.93 5.92
N LEU A 153 -14.97 -16.44 4.76
CA LEU A 153 -14.38 -15.11 4.64
C LEU A 153 -15.43 -14.05 4.98
N ILE A 154 -15.07 -13.10 5.81
CA ILE A 154 -15.93 -11.95 6.11
C ILE A 154 -15.92 -11.02 4.90
N CYS A 155 -17.09 -10.87 4.29
CA CYS A 155 -17.29 -10.09 3.07
C CYS A 155 -17.85 -8.69 3.33
N GLY A 156 -18.55 -8.50 4.43
CA GLY A 156 -19.11 -7.21 4.80
C GLY A 156 -19.39 -7.11 6.29
N ILE A 157 -19.15 -5.93 6.85
CA ILE A 157 -19.46 -5.58 8.24
C ILE A 157 -20.34 -4.34 8.20
N ALA A 158 -21.45 -4.36 8.93
CA ALA A 158 -22.43 -3.28 8.97
C ALA A 158 -22.90 -2.82 7.55
N GLY A 159 -22.97 -3.75 6.60
CA GLY A 159 -23.39 -3.49 5.22
C GLY A 159 -22.29 -2.97 4.29
N TYR A 160 -21.06 -2.81 4.75
CA TYR A 160 -19.92 -2.35 3.93
C TYR A 160 -18.83 -3.44 3.82
N PRO A 161 -18.25 -3.65 2.63
CA PRO A 161 -18.82 -3.26 1.35
C PRO A 161 -20.14 -4.01 1.08
N ALA A 162 -21.01 -3.42 0.23
CA ALA A 162 -22.37 -3.92 0.05
C ALA A 162 -22.42 -5.28 -0.68
N GLN A 163 -21.55 -5.49 -1.65
CA GLN A 163 -21.66 -6.64 -2.55
C GLN A 163 -20.40 -7.49 -2.66
N GLU A 164 -19.22 -6.87 -2.71
CA GLU A 164 -17.99 -7.59 -2.99
C GLU A 164 -17.47 -8.42 -1.81
N CYS A 165 -16.54 -9.34 -2.12
CA CYS A 165 -15.94 -10.23 -1.14
C CYS A 165 -14.51 -10.56 -1.58
N GLY A 166 -13.53 -9.77 -1.12
CA GLY A 166 -12.13 -9.97 -1.46
C GLY A 166 -11.82 -9.65 -2.93
N ALA A 167 -12.17 -8.44 -3.39
CA ALA A 167 -11.94 -8.03 -4.78
C ALA A 167 -10.47 -7.73 -5.06
N GLU A 168 -9.99 -8.17 -6.22
CA GLU A 168 -8.68 -7.78 -6.73
C GLU A 168 -8.73 -6.34 -7.26
N ILE A 169 -7.78 -5.53 -6.85
CA ILE A 169 -7.62 -4.13 -7.28
C ILE A 169 -6.15 -3.78 -7.50
N GLU A 170 -5.89 -2.68 -8.18
CA GLU A 170 -4.56 -2.07 -8.21
C GLU A 170 -4.22 -1.48 -6.85
N ALA A 171 -2.93 -1.54 -6.47
CA ALA A 171 -2.48 -0.97 -5.22
C ALA A 171 -2.74 0.53 -5.17
N PRO A 172 -3.30 1.06 -4.08
CA PRO A 172 -3.49 2.49 -3.92
C PRO A 172 -2.14 3.21 -3.80
N THR A 173 -1.96 4.30 -4.52
CA THR A 173 -0.68 5.04 -4.60
C THR A 173 -0.12 5.47 -3.25
N ALA A 174 -0.97 5.75 -2.26
CA ALA A 174 -0.55 6.08 -0.91
C ALA A 174 0.08 4.90 -0.16
N GLN A 175 -0.36 3.69 -0.44
CA GLN A 175 0.15 2.46 0.19
C GLN A 175 1.45 1.98 -0.47
N GLU A 176 1.62 2.20 -1.78
CA GLU A 176 2.90 1.98 -2.48
C GLU A 176 4.00 2.89 -1.92
N ALA A 177 3.68 4.12 -1.54
CA ALA A 177 4.66 5.05 -0.98
C ALA A 177 5.22 4.60 0.38
N VAL A 178 4.44 3.87 1.19
CA VAL A 178 4.89 3.33 2.48
C VAL A 178 5.87 2.16 2.30
N THR A 179 5.67 1.32 1.29
CA THR A 179 6.57 0.19 0.99
C THR A 179 7.88 0.63 0.33
N THR A 180 7.87 1.73 -0.42
CA THR A 180 9.08 2.29 -1.06
C THR A 180 10.00 3.00 -0.04
N SER A 181 9.55 3.20 1.19
CA SER A 181 10.37 3.70 2.31
C SER A 181 11.12 2.58 3.05
N ALA A 182 11.50 1.50 2.37
CA ALA A 182 12.50 0.56 2.85
C ALA A 182 13.91 1.18 2.72
N PRO A 183 14.91 0.73 3.50
CA PRO A 183 15.94 1.57 4.09
C PRO A 183 16.78 2.31 3.06
N ILE A 184 17.11 3.55 3.39
CA ILE A 184 18.14 4.34 2.72
C ILE A 184 19.48 3.60 2.94
N GLU A 185 19.73 2.61 2.12
CA GLU A 185 21.05 2.10 1.87
C GLU A 185 21.47 2.54 0.46
N ASP A 186 22.46 3.43 0.45
CA ASP A 186 23.18 3.92 -0.71
C ASP A 186 22.55 4.93 -1.68
N ALA A 187 22.33 6.14 -1.19
CA ALA A 187 22.40 7.34 -2.02
C ALA A 187 23.82 7.62 -2.58
N GLN A 188 24.73 6.63 -2.59
CA GLN A 188 26.12 6.80 -3.01
C GLN A 188 26.45 6.20 -4.37
N GLN A 189 25.50 5.57 -5.06
CA GLN A 189 25.76 4.92 -6.36
C GLN A 189 25.35 5.74 -7.58
N ALA A 190 24.59 6.82 -7.42
CA ALA A 190 24.21 7.72 -8.53
C ALA A 190 25.32 8.69 -8.95
N SER A 191 26.45 8.78 -8.21
CA SER A 191 27.54 9.72 -8.51
C SER A 191 28.67 9.16 -9.39
N ARG A 192 28.60 7.91 -9.86
CA ARG A 192 29.69 7.30 -10.64
C ARG A 192 29.55 7.44 -12.15
N SER A 193 28.40 7.82 -12.67
CA SER A 193 28.20 7.99 -14.12
C SER A 193 28.45 9.40 -14.65
N THR A 194 28.48 10.41 -13.76
CA THR A 194 28.69 11.82 -14.14
C THR A 194 30.09 12.10 -14.72
N PRO A 195 31.21 11.54 -14.21
CA PRO A 195 32.53 11.77 -14.80
C PRO A 195 32.69 11.17 -16.20
N LEU A 196 32.01 10.06 -16.48
CA LEU A 196 32.12 9.41 -17.79
C LEU A 196 31.38 10.22 -18.88
N LEU A 197 30.22 10.77 -18.57
CA LEU A 197 29.47 11.64 -19.47
C LEU A 197 30.21 12.95 -19.77
N MET A 198 30.84 13.55 -18.76
CA MET A 198 31.64 14.76 -18.92
C MET A 198 32.92 14.48 -19.72
N ALA A 199 33.54 13.32 -19.54
CA ALA A 199 34.72 12.91 -20.34
C ALA A 199 34.39 12.69 -21.81
N VAL A 200 33.23 12.11 -22.12
CA VAL A 200 32.77 11.92 -23.51
C VAL A 200 32.45 13.25 -24.19
N LEU A 201 31.79 14.17 -23.50
CA LEU A 201 31.51 15.52 -24.00
C LEU A 201 32.81 16.32 -24.27
N ALA A 202 33.78 16.27 -23.37
CA ALA A 202 35.07 16.92 -23.53
C ALA A 202 35.85 16.33 -24.70
N ALA A 203 35.83 15.02 -24.92
CA ALA A 203 36.47 14.36 -26.05
C ALA A 203 35.84 14.77 -27.40
N MET A 204 34.51 14.90 -27.46
CA MET A 204 33.83 15.35 -28.70
C MET A 204 34.17 16.81 -29.02
N LEU A 205 34.24 17.69 -28.01
CA LEU A 205 34.64 19.07 -28.24
C LEU A 205 36.09 19.20 -28.72
N LEU A 206 37.02 18.41 -28.18
CA LEU A 206 38.43 18.38 -28.60
C LEU A 206 38.57 17.89 -30.03
N VAL A 207 37.87 16.84 -30.44
CA VAL A 207 37.87 16.35 -31.81
C VAL A 207 37.33 17.39 -32.77
N GLY A 208 36.21 18.03 -32.42
CA GLY A 208 35.63 19.12 -33.20
C GLY A 208 36.58 20.32 -33.36
N PHE A 209 37.28 20.70 -32.30
CA PHE A 209 38.25 21.78 -32.33
C PHE A 209 39.49 21.44 -33.21
N ILE A 210 40.03 20.23 -33.11
CA ILE A 210 41.15 19.79 -33.90
C ILE A 210 40.78 19.74 -35.38
N PHE A 211 39.58 19.27 -35.73
CA PHE A 211 39.08 19.22 -37.11
C PHE A 211 38.89 20.61 -37.71
N ASN A 212 38.34 21.54 -36.94
CA ASN A 212 38.16 22.92 -37.35
C ASN A 212 39.52 23.62 -37.54
N ARG A 213 40.48 23.38 -36.71
CA ARG A 213 41.84 23.98 -36.83
C ARG A 213 42.61 23.44 -38.04
N ARG A 214 42.41 22.14 -38.42
CA ARG A 214 43.03 21.54 -39.63
C ARG A 214 42.38 22.06 -40.90
N ARG A 215 41.12 22.44 -40.86
CA ARG A 215 40.39 22.94 -42.02
C ARG A 215 40.71 24.40 -42.32
N ASN A 216 41.21 25.15 -41.34
CA ASN A 216 41.54 26.57 -41.48
C ASN A 216 43.05 26.84 -41.62
N ARG A 217 43.87 25.80 -41.87
CA ARG A 217 45.25 25.87 -42.30
C ARG A 217 45.34 25.34 -43.74
#